data_4071d4abf534b0ad04e235f1bc50cb48
#
_entry.id   4071d4abf534b0ad04e235f1bc50cb48
#
_cell.length_a   1.000
_cell.length_b   1.000
_cell.length_c   1.000
_cell.angle_alpha   90.00
_cell.angle_beta   90.00
_cell.angle_gamma   90.00
#
_symmetry.space_group_name_H-M   'P 1'
#
loop_
_entity.id
_entity.type
_entity.pdbx_description
1 polymer ?
#
loop_
_entity_poly.entity_id
_entity_poly.type
_entity_poly.pdbx_seq_one_letter_code
_entity_poly.pdbx_strand_id
1 'polypeptide(L)'
;MLNRIQLIGRLTRDPELRYVSNGHPMAQFTLAVDRDFKNAAGDRDADFINCVAWRKLAEQVGQYCSRGRLVAVEGRLQTRSYETQDGARRRVTEVIGDRVWFLDKPKVEADVDRSSEEAGEAHPDVIEDPEASPESA
;
A
#
# COMPACT_ATOMS: atom_id res chain seq x y z
N MET A 1 -16.88 17.48 -4.80
CA MET A 1 -16.40 16.91 -3.54
C MET A 1 -14.95 16.51 -3.67
N LEU A 2 -14.23 16.45 -2.55
CA LEU A 2 -12.81 16.12 -2.56
C LEU A 2 -12.56 14.97 -1.58
N ASN A 3 -11.88 13.93 -2.07
CA ASN A 3 -11.48 12.79 -1.23
C ASN A 3 -10.16 12.24 -1.79
N ARG A 4 -9.06 12.81 -1.33
CA ARG A 4 -7.71 12.39 -1.75
C ARG A 4 -6.83 12.29 -0.53
N ILE A 5 -5.96 11.29 -0.54
CA ILE A 5 -4.99 11.08 0.52
C ILE A 5 -3.68 10.64 -0.11
N GLN A 6 -2.59 11.10 0.47
CA GLN A 6 -1.23 10.77 0.05
C GLN A 6 -0.45 10.34 1.28
N LEU A 7 0.16 9.19 1.21
CA LEU A 7 0.89 8.60 2.33
C LEU A 7 2.25 8.14 1.88
N ILE A 8 3.24 8.31 2.73
CA ILE A 8 4.54 7.69 2.57
C ILE A 8 4.80 6.86 3.83
N GLY A 9 5.11 5.59 3.64
CA GLY A 9 5.35 4.70 4.75
C GLY A 9 5.94 3.39 4.31
N ARG A 10 6.18 2.52 5.28
CA ARG A 10 6.75 1.20 5.04
C ARG A 10 5.69 0.14 5.28
N LEU A 11 5.70 -0.87 4.45
CA LEU A 11 4.82 -2.02 4.68
C LEU A 11 5.21 -2.71 5.98
N THR A 12 4.22 -3.00 6.80
CA THR A 12 4.43 -3.68 8.09
C THR A 12 4.61 -5.18 7.94
N ARG A 13 4.14 -5.72 6.81
CA ARG A 13 4.22 -7.14 6.46
C ARG A 13 4.07 -7.26 4.95
N ASP A 14 4.27 -8.45 4.43
CA ASP A 14 4.06 -8.69 3.01
C ASP A 14 2.61 -8.44 2.64
N PRO A 15 2.35 -7.88 1.45
CA PRO A 15 0.97 -7.66 1.02
C PRO A 15 0.25 -8.99 0.81
N GLU A 16 -1.03 -8.98 1.08
CA GLU A 16 -1.87 -10.14 0.90
C GLU A 16 -2.64 -9.98 -0.41
N LEU A 17 -2.30 -10.79 -1.38
CA LEU A 17 -2.95 -10.78 -2.69
C LEU A 17 -4.01 -11.85 -2.75
N ARG A 18 -5.22 -11.46 -3.12
CA ARG A 18 -6.36 -12.36 -3.26
C ARG A 18 -7.08 -12.09 -4.57
N TYR A 19 -7.79 -13.09 -5.03
CA TYR A 19 -8.69 -12.95 -6.16
C TYR A 19 -10.12 -13.06 -5.63
N VAL A 20 -10.89 -11.99 -5.79
CA VAL A 20 -12.27 -11.97 -5.31
C VAL A 20 -13.16 -12.78 -6.25
N SER A 21 -14.43 -12.96 -5.86
CA SER A 21 -15.35 -13.88 -6.53
C SER A 21 -15.52 -13.64 -8.02
N ASN A 22 -15.37 -12.40 -8.49
CA ASN A 22 -15.45 -12.08 -9.92
C ASN A 22 -14.10 -12.17 -10.64
N GLY A 23 -13.07 -12.71 -9.99
CA GLY A 23 -11.76 -12.91 -10.59
C GLY A 23 -10.83 -11.73 -10.54
N HIS A 24 -11.25 -10.60 -9.99
CA HIS A 24 -10.38 -9.43 -9.89
C HIS A 24 -9.38 -9.57 -8.74
N PRO A 25 -8.11 -9.28 -8.98
CA PRO A 25 -7.12 -9.30 -7.91
C PRO A 25 -7.29 -8.10 -6.97
N MET A 26 -7.05 -8.35 -5.70
CA MET A 26 -7.09 -7.35 -4.64
C MET A 26 -5.90 -7.57 -3.74
N ALA A 27 -5.14 -6.52 -3.46
CA ALA A 27 -4.02 -6.58 -2.52
C ALA A 27 -4.35 -5.75 -1.29
N GLN A 28 -4.15 -6.32 -0.12
CA GLN A 28 -4.28 -5.63 1.15
C GLN A 28 -2.91 -5.50 1.80
N PHE A 29 -2.60 -4.32 2.26
CA PHE A 29 -1.34 -4.09 2.95
C PHE A 29 -1.52 -2.96 3.96
N THR A 30 -0.64 -2.94 4.95
CA THR A 30 -0.67 -1.94 6.00
C THR A 30 0.62 -1.14 5.96
N LEU A 31 0.49 0.17 5.96
CA LEU A 31 1.63 1.08 6.02
C LEU A 31 1.83 1.61 7.42
N ALA A 32 3.06 1.63 7.85
CA ALA A 32 3.48 2.38 9.03
C ALA A 32 3.94 3.75 8.56
N VAL A 33 3.18 4.77 8.93
CA VAL A 33 3.45 6.15 8.55
C VAL A 33 3.89 6.89 9.80
N ASP A 34 5.14 7.32 9.82
CA ASP A 34 5.68 8.02 10.98
C ASP A 34 5.01 9.38 11.15
N ARG A 35 4.72 9.73 12.38
CA ARG A 35 4.24 11.07 12.69
C ARG A 35 5.39 12.06 12.64
N ASP A 36 5.06 13.31 12.36
CA ASP A 36 6.05 14.37 12.25
C ASP A 36 6.66 14.74 13.58
N PHE A 37 6.01 14.38 14.70
CA PHE A 37 6.42 14.79 16.04
C PHE A 37 6.92 13.61 16.84
N LYS A 38 7.91 13.87 17.69
CA LYS A 38 8.34 12.89 18.67
C LYS A 38 7.40 12.93 19.87
N ASN A 39 7.16 11.78 20.47
CA ASN A 39 6.35 11.70 21.68
C ASN A 39 7.18 12.16 22.89
N ALA A 40 6.57 12.13 24.09
CA ALA A 40 7.22 12.58 25.32
C ALA A 40 8.48 11.78 25.66
N ALA A 41 8.59 10.56 25.18
CA ALA A 41 9.77 9.71 25.40
C ALA A 41 10.87 9.95 24.36
N GLY A 42 10.65 10.83 23.38
CA GLY A 42 11.62 11.12 22.34
C GLY A 42 11.55 10.20 21.12
N ASP A 43 10.57 9.32 21.08
CA ASP A 43 10.38 8.40 19.97
C ASP A 43 9.27 8.89 19.04
N ARG A 44 9.35 8.52 17.78
CA ARG A 44 8.26 8.80 16.82
C ARG A 44 7.25 7.68 16.85
N ASP A 45 6.01 8.08 17.04
CA ASP A 45 4.90 7.16 16.85
C ASP A 45 4.61 7.00 15.37
N ALA A 46 4.02 5.90 15.01
CA ALA A 46 3.58 5.65 13.65
C ALA A 46 2.09 5.37 13.64
N ASP A 47 1.44 5.82 12.59
CA ASP A 47 0.06 5.44 12.32
C ASP A 47 0.07 4.25 11.37
N PHE A 48 -0.73 3.24 11.70
CA PHE A 48 -0.85 2.04 10.89
C PHE A 48 -2.10 2.16 10.05
N ILE A 49 -1.92 2.25 8.74
CA ILE A 49 -3.00 2.57 7.83
C ILE A 49 -3.20 1.43 6.86
N ASN A 50 -4.43 0.91 6.84
CA ASN A 50 -4.81 -0.15 5.94
C ASN A 50 -5.02 0.39 4.54
N CYS A 51 -4.41 -0.25 3.57
CA CYS A 51 -4.50 0.12 2.18
C CYS A 51 -4.98 -1.05 1.34
N VAL A 52 -5.70 -0.74 0.29
CA VAL A 52 -6.20 -1.74 -0.66
C VAL A 52 -5.85 -1.26 -2.06
N ALA A 53 -5.34 -2.16 -2.86
CA ALA A 53 -5.12 -1.94 -4.29
C ALA A 53 -5.93 -2.97 -5.07
N TRP A 54 -6.40 -2.60 -6.25
CA TRP A 54 -7.24 -3.45 -7.08
C TRP A 54 -6.61 -3.69 -8.44
N ARG A 55 -6.96 -4.82 -9.03
CA ARG A 55 -6.66 -5.17 -10.41
C ARG A 55 -5.16 -5.17 -10.69
N LYS A 56 -4.72 -4.52 -11.73
CA LYS A 56 -3.32 -4.52 -12.12
C LYS A 56 -2.41 -3.94 -11.05
N LEU A 57 -2.86 -2.90 -10.36
CA LEU A 57 -2.09 -2.33 -9.26
C LEU A 57 -1.92 -3.35 -8.12
N ALA A 58 -2.96 -4.14 -7.84
CA ALA A 58 -2.87 -5.19 -6.83
C ALA A 58 -1.81 -6.21 -7.18
N GLU A 59 -1.77 -6.65 -8.43
CA GLU A 59 -0.77 -7.60 -8.88
C GLU A 59 0.64 -7.03 -8.77
N GLN A 60 0.81 -5.78 -9.12
CA GLN A 60 2.11 -5.14 -9.04
C GLN A 60 2.57 -4.93 -7.61
N VAL A 61 1.65 -4.56 -6.72
CA VAL A 61 1.97 -4.46 -5.29
C VAL A 61 2.38 -5.83 -4.76
N GLY A 62 1.63 -6.86 -5.09
CA GLY A 62 1.95 -8.22 -4.68
C GLY A 62 3.29 -8.70 -5.19
N GLN A 63 3.67 -8.28 -6.39
CA GLN A 63 4.91 -8.70 -7.02
C GLN A 63 6.13 -7.93 -6.50
N TYR A 64 6.00 -6.64 -6.30
CA TYR A 64 7.15 -5.77 -6.02
C TYR A 64 7.28 -5.31 -4.58
N CYS A 65 6.25 -5.47 -3.77
CA CYS A 65 6.29 -5.04 -2.38
C CYS A 65 6.50 -6.19 -1.44
N SER A 66 7.21 -5.92 -0.38
CA SER A 66 7.40 -6.85 0.72
C SER A 66 7.51 -6.06 2.01
N ARG A 67 7.51 -6.75 3.13
CA ARG A 67 7.66 -6.13 4.44
C ARG A 67 8.86 -5.19 4.46
N GLY A 68 8.64 -3.99 4.96
CA GLY A 68 9.68 -2.97 5.09
C GLY A 68 9.88 -2.09 3.88
N ARG A 69 9.23 -2.39 2.76
CA ARG A 69 9.36 -1.58 1.55
C ARG A 69 8.80 -0.18 1.78
N LEU A 70 9.57 0.82 1.40
CA LEU A 70 9.14 2.21 1.48
C LEU A 70 8.37 2.56 0.22
N VAL A 71 7.15 3.04 0.38
CA VAL A 71 6.29 3.38 -0.75
C VAL A 71 5.56 4.67 -0.47
N ALA A 72 5.14 5.34 -1.53
CA ALA A 72 4.15 6.39 -1.49
C ALA A 72 2.87 5.87 -2.13
N VAL A 73 1.75 6.11 -1.47
CA VAL A 73 0.43 5.70 -1.95
C VAL A 73 -0.44 6.93 -2.09
N GLU A 74 -1.06 7.06 -3.22
CA GLU A 74 -2.06 8.10 -3.44
C GLU A 74 -3.39 7.42 -3.75
N GLY A 75 -4.45 7.91 -3.15
CA GLY A 75 -5.76 7.34 -3.36
C GLY A 75 -6.83 8.11 -2.64
N ARG A 76 -7.87 7.42 -2.24
CA ARG A 76 -8.99 7.99 -1.51
C ARG A 76 -9.25 7.20 -0.24
N LEU A 77 -9.87 7.86 0.72
CA LEU A 77 -10.29 7.22 1.96
C LEU A 77 -11.67 6.62 1.75
N GLN A 78 -11.87 5.41 2.23
CA GLN A 78 -13.15 4.73 2.13
C GLN A 78 -13.48 4.06 3.43
N THR A 79 -14.74 4.13 3.81
CA THR A 79 -15.24 3.41 4.98
C THR A 79 -16.21 2.34 4.54
N ARG A 80 -16.23 1.25 5.26
CA ARG A 80 -17.22 0.19 5.06
C ARG A 80 -17.56 -0.42 6.40
N SER A 81 -18.72 -1.05 6.46
CA SER A 81 -19.17 -1.74 7.68
C SER A 81 -19.30 -3.22 7.41
N TYR A 82 -19.06 -4.01 8.42
CA TYR A 82 -19.31 -5.44 8.36
C TYR A 82 -19.81 -5.93 9.73
N GLU A 83 -20.51 -7.05 9.71
CA GLU A 83 -20.96 -7.68 10.94
C GLU A 83 -19.97 -8.78 11.32
N THR A 84 -19.66 -8.81 12.62
CA THR A 84 -18.87 -9.90 13.18
C THR A 84 -19.78 -11.09 13.47
N GLN A 85 -19.17 -12.24 13.76
CA GLN A 85 -19.93 -13.47 14.03
C GLN A 85 -20.82 -13.36 15.26
N ASP A 86 -20.47 -12.49 16.19
CA ASP A 86 -21.28 -12.24 17.40
C ASP A 86 -22.32 -11.17 17.21
N GLY A 87 -22.53 -10.70 15.98
CA GLY A 87 -23.56 -9.73 15.64
C GLY A 87 -23.15 -8.27 15.83
N ALA A 88 -21.93 -8.01 16.26
CA ALA A 88 -21.46 -6.64 16.43
C ALA A 88 -21.15 -6.01 15.07
N ARG A 89 -21.48 -4.72 14.93
CA ARG A 89 -21.15 -3.98 13.73
C ARG A 89 -19.79 -3.32 13.86
N ARG A 90 -18.93 -3.54 12.88
CA ARG A 90 -17.62 -2.92 12.85
C ARG A 90 -17.48 -2.04 11.63
N ARG A 91 -16.76 -0.93 11.81
CA ARG A 91 -16.48 0.00 10.73
C ARG A 91 -15.00 -0.03 10.44
N VAL A 92 -14.67 -0.14 9.15
CA VAL A 92 -13.29 -0.16 8.69
C VAL A 92 -13.05 1.07 7.84
N THR A 93 -11.94 1.75 8.11
CA THR A 93 -11.48 2.87 7.30
C THR A 93 -10.21 2.43 6.61
N GLU A 94 -10.18 2.56 5.30
CA GLU A 94 -9.03 2.11 4.51
C GLU A 94 -8.77 3.06 3.35
N VAL A 95 -7.56 3.02 2.82
CA VAL A 95 -7.16 3.81 1.66
C VAL A 95 -7.24 2.92 0.44
N ILE A 96 -8.01 3.35 -0.56
CA ILE A 96 -8.04 2.68 -1.86
C ILE A 96 -7.01 3.37 -2.72
N GLY A 97 -5.91 2.67 -2.99
CA GLY A 97 -4.79 3.23 -3.73
C GLY A 97 -5.07 3.28 -5.23
N ASP A 98 -4.72 4.40 -5.84
CA ASP A 98 -4.75 4.59 -7.29
C ASP A 98 -3.36 4.52 -7.87
N ARG A 99 -2.36 4.98 -7.12
CA ARG A 99 -0.97 5.02 -7.53
C ARG A 99 -0.07 4.61 -6.39
N VAL A 100 0.98 3.90 -6.71
CA VAL A 100 2.01 3.52 -5.74
C VAL A 100 3.36 3.80 -6.35
N TRP A 101 4.19 4.55 -5.62
CA TRP A 101 5.58 4.80 -5.99
C TRP A 101 6.49 4.01 -5.07
N PHE A 102 7.46 3.34 -5.65
CA PHE A 102 8.46 2.63 -4.87
C PHE A 102 9.62 3.59 -4.62
N LEU A 103 9.87 3.92 -3.37
CA LEU A 103 10.82 4.97 -2.99
C LEU A 103 12.18 4.45 -2.58
N ASP A 104 12.29 3.14 -2.33
CA ASP A 104 13.56 2.51 -2.06
C ASP A 104 13.74 1.31 -2.98
N LYS A 105 14.93 0.74 -2.93
CA LYS A 105 15.21 -0.45 -3.72
C LYS A 105 14.63 -1.67 -3.03
N PRO A 106 14.20 -2.68 -3.79
CA PRO A 106 13.78 -3.93 -3.19
C PRO A 106 14.91 -4.49 -2.34
N LYS A 107 14.53 -5.20 -1.29
CA LYS A 107 15.49 -5.88 -0.44
C LYS A 107 16.03 -7.06 -1.23
N VAL A 108 17.25 -6.91 -1.72
CA VAL A 108 17.91 -7.95 -2.53
C VAL A 108 19.05 -8.55 -1.75
N GLU A 109 19.46 -9.74 -2.18
CA GLU A 109 20.61 -10.39 -1.60
C GLU A 109 21.84 -9.48 -1.65
N ALA A 110 22.65 -9.55 -0.61
CA ALA A 110 23.76 -8.64 -0.42
C ALA A 110 24.81 -8.68 -1.55
N ASP A 111 24.81 -9.72 -2.32
CA ASP A 111 25.75 -9.92 -3.42
C ASP A 111 25.20 -9.48 -4.76
N VAL A 112 24.10 -8.76 -4.77
CA VAL A 112 23.57 -8.23 -6.01
C VAL A 112 24.54 -7.23 -6.59
N ASP A 113 24.86 -7.46 -7.84
CA ASP A 113 25.85 -6.70 -8.56
C ASP A 113 25.45 -5.22 -8.64
N ARG A 114 26.43 -4.35 -8.44
CA ARG A 114 26.22 -2.91 -8.53
C ARG A 114 25.77 -2.46 -9.91
N SER A 115 26.09 -3.23 -10.92
CA SER A 115 25.62 -2.92 -12.27
C SER A 115 24.11 -2.96 -12.36
N SER A 116 23.46 -3.72 -11.49
CA SER A 116 22.02 -3.75 -11.45
C SER A 116 21.43 -2.46 -10.87
N GLU A 117 22.20 -1.68 -10.16
CA GLU A 117 21.74 -0.39 -9.67
C GLU A 117 21.55 0.60 -10.80
N GLU A 118 22.43 0.56 -11.77
CA GLU A 118 22.29 1.41 -12.95
C GLU A 118 21.09 0.99 -13.79
N ALA A 119 20.90 -0.32 -13.91
CA ALA A 119 19.73 -0.84 -14.60
C ALA A 119 18.44 -0.52 -13.84
N GLY A 120 18.52 -0.36 -12.53
CA GLY A 120 17.39 -0.01 -11.71
C GLY A 120 16.79 1.35 -12.04
N GLU A 121 17.56 2.21 -12.64
CA GLU A 121 17.05 3.53 -13.04
C GLU A 121 16.00 3.42 -14.13
N ALA A 122 16.01 2.33 -14.88
CA ALA A 122 15.01 2.11 -15.90
C ALA A 122 13.67 1.64 -15.33
N HIS A 123 13.61 1.36 -14.06
CA HIS A 123 12.36 0.96 -13.42
C HIS A 123 11.40 2.12 -13.33
N PRO A 124 10.14 1.91 -13.68
CA PRO A 124 9.15 2.94 -13.42
C PRO A 124 8.97 3.09 -11.91
N ASP A 125 9.16 4.29 -11.41
CA ASP A 125 8.96 4.57 -10.01
C ASP A 125 7.49 4.64 -9.64
N VAL A 126 6.64 4.73 -10.65
CA VAL A 126 5.21 4.87 -10.48
C VAL A 126 4.50 3.69 -11.10
N ILE A 127 3.64 3.07 -10.31
CA ILE A 127 2.72 2.05 -10.81
C ILE A 127 1.32 2.64 -10.73
N GLU A 128 0.68 2.70 -11.88
CA GLU A 128 -0.65 3.26 -11.98
C GLU A 128 -1.57 2.21 -12.58
N ASP A 129 -2.72 2.01 -11.95
CA ASP A 129 -3.74 1.13 -12.47
C ASP A 129 -4.69 1.94 -13.36
N PRO A 130 -4.64 1.73 -14.68
CA PRO A 130 -5.50 2.50 -15.58
C PRO A 130 -6.97 2.15 -15.41
N GLU A 131 -7.28 1.05 -14.75
CA GLU A 131 -8.66 0.64 -14.49
C GLU A 131 -9.15 1.11 -13.13
N ALA A 132 -8.28 1.70 -12.32
CA ALA A 132 -8.67 2.22 -11.02
C ALA A 132 -9.54 3.46 -11.23
N SER A 133 -10.83 3.28 -11.12
CA SER A 133 -11.79 4.36 -11.29
C SER A 133 -12.73 4.40 -10.10
N PRO A 134 -13.40 5.53 -9.89
CA PRO A 134 -14.35 5.64 -8.78
C PRO A 134 -15.46 4.60 -8.82
N GLU A 135 -15.85 4.16 -9.99
CA GLU A 135 -16.89 3.16 -10.15
C GLU A 135 -16.45 1.78 -9.68
N SER A 136 -15.16 1.57 -9.53
CA SER A 136 -14.62 0.28 -9.08
C SER A 136 -14.77 0.07 -7.58
N ALA A 137 -15.16 1.10 -6.90
CA ALA A 137 -15.26 1.05 -5.45
C ALA A 137 -16.47 0.26 -4.98
#